data_034a90233e26285e6bcd9fc8f1fbb8a0
#
_entry.id   034a90233e26285e6bcd9fc8f1fbb8a0
#
_cell.length_a   1.000
_cell.length_b   1.000
_cell.length_c   1.000
_cell.angle_alpha   90.00
_cell.angle_beta   90.00
_cell.angle_gamma   90.00
#
_symmetry.space_group_name_H-M   'P 1'
#
loop_
_entity.id
_entity.type
_entity.pdbx_description
1 polymer ?
#
loop_
_entity_poly.entity_id
_entity_poly.type
_entity_poly.pdbx_seq_one_letter_code
_entity_poly.pdbx_strand_id
1 'polypeptide(L)'
;MKKIYDAVGVRIVCAFVDDVFTIRDYIVNSGRYEIIEEKDYINNAKPNGYRSYHMILRVGGKYHAEIQLRTISMDTWAALEHHLKYKKKIGARQKLIEEELKRCADELASTDLSMQTIRDMILEGDN
;
A
#
# COMPACT_ATOMS: atom_id res chain seq x y z
N MET A 1 1.46 25.30 12.05
CA MET A 1 1.62 24.63 11.86
C MET A 1 2.21 23.90 12.04
N LYS A 2 2.37 23.32 12.12
CA LYS A 2 2.83 22.59 12.23
C LYS A 2 3.30 21.79 12.18
N LYS A 3 3.37 21.36 12.21
CA LYS A 3 3.75 20.45 12.52
C LYS A 3 4.18 19.33 11.75
N ILE A 4 4.56 19.34 10.65
CA ILE A 4 5.10 18.36 9.76
C ILE A 4 6.32 17.67 10.34
N TYR A 5 7.09 18.38 11.09
CA TYR A 5 8.31 17.79 11.65
C TYR A 5 8.02 16.72 12.68
N ASP A 6 6.79 16.66 13.14
CA ASP A 6 6.42 15.69 14.16
C ASP A 6 5.95 14.38 13.53
N ALA A 7 5.94 14.31 12.22
CA ALA A 7 5.46 13.12 11.53
C ALA A 7 6.62 12.20 11.18
N VAL A 8 6.41 10.92 11.37
CA VAL A 8 7.35 9.88 10.98
C VAL A 8 6.66 9.00 9.96
N GLY A 9 7.33 8.76 8.85
CA GLY A 9 6.78 7.90 7.80
C GLY A 9 7.39 6.51 7.88
N VAL A 10 6.56 5.49 7.89
CA VAL A 10 6.99 4.10 7.94
C VAL A 10 6.29 3.34 6.83
N ARG A 11 7.04 2.52 6.11
CA ARG A 11 6.47 1.68 5.08
C ARG A 11 6.77 0.23 5.42
N ILE A 12 5.73 -0.58 5.49
CA ILE A 12 5.84 -1.99 5.80
C ILE A 12 5.40 -2.76 4.57
N VAL A 13 6.30 -3.62 4.07
CA VAL A 13 6.04 -4.38 2.86
C VAL A 13 5.83 -5.83 3.26
N CYS A 14 4.68 -6.37 2.84
CA CYS A 14 4.26 -7.73 3.18
C CYS A 14 4.28 -8.60 1.93
N ALA A 15 4.40 -9.91 2.14
CA ALA A 15 4.40 -10.85 1.03
C ALA A 15 3.02 -11.01 0.41
N PHE A 16 1.98 -11.04 1.24
CA PHE A 16 0.63 -11.34 0.77
C PHE A 16 -0.38 -10.30 1.23
N VAL A 17 -1.48 -10.20 0.47
CA VAL A 17 -2.48 -9.18 0.75
C VAL A 17 -3.07 -9.32 2.15
N ASP A 18 -3.40 -10.55 2.56
CA ASP A 18 -4.01 -10.73 3.88
C ASP A 18 -3.06 -10.38 5.02
N ASP A 19 -1.74 -10.46 4.79
CA ASP A 19 -0.77 -10.05 5.81
C ASP A 19 -0.91 -8.57 6.13
N VAL A 20 -1.23 -7.76 5.12
CA VAL A 20 -1.43 -6.33 5.32
C VAL A 20 -2.52 -6.10 6.37
N PHE A 21 -3.63 -6.79 6.22
CA PHE A 21 -4.75 -6.61 7.12
C PHE A 21 -4.51 -7.22 8.49
N THR A 22 -3.73 -8.29 8.54
CA THR A 22 -3.32 -8.89 9.83
C THR A 22 -2.48 -7.90 10.62
N ILE A 23 -1.53 -7.23 9.96
CA ILE A 23 -0.70 -6.24 10.64
C ILE A 23 -1.52 -5.03 11.04
N ARG A 24 -2.42 -4.60 10.14
CA ARG A 24 -3.33 -3.50 10.47
C ARG A 24 -4.12 -3.80 11.74
N ASP A 25 -4.70 -4.99 11.81
CA ASP A 25 -5.49 -5.39 12.97
C ASP A 25 -4.64 -5.45 14.24
N TYR A 26 -3.41 -5.93 14.11
CA TYR A 26 -2.49 -5.97 15.24
C TYR A 26 -2.24 -4.58 15.79
N ILE A 27 -1.98 -3.61 14.91
CA ILE A 27 -1.72 -2.25 15.33
C ILE A 27 -2.94 -1.65 16.02
N VAL A 28 -4.12 -1.83 15.45
CA VAL A 28 -5.35 -1.28 16.01
C VAL A 28 -5.64 -1.91 17.36
N ASN A 29 -5.49 -3.22 17.47
CA ASN A 29 -5.86 -3.95 18.68
C ASN A 29 -4.81 -3.87 19.79
N SER A 30 -3.62 -3.39 19.46
CA SER A 30 -2.55 -3.30 20.47
C SER A 30 -2.87 -2.30 21.57
N GLY A 31 -3.71 -1.32 21.26
CA GLY A 31 -4.05 -0.27 22.22
C GLY A 31 -2.92 0.70 22.52
N ARG A 32 -1.81 0.59 21.78
CA ARG A 32 -0.65 1.47 22.03
C ARG A 32 -0.74 2.80 21.33
N TYR A 33 -1.58 2.90 20.30
CA TYR A 33 -1.61 4.07 19.45
C TYR A 33 -3.05 4.52 19.26
N GLU A 34 -3.21 5.82 19.15
CA GLU A 34 -4.50 6.38 18.78
C GLU A 34 -4.58 6.39 17.28
N ILE A 35 -5.61 5.79 16.73
CA ILE A 35 -5.80 5.75 15.29
C ILE A 35 -6.52 7.02 14.86
N ILE A 36 -5.82 7.87 14.12
CA ILE A 36 -6.38 9.14 13.67
C ILE A 36 -7.17 8.96 12.39
N GLU A 37 -6.60 8.18 11.45
CA GLU A 37 -7.23 8.03 10.14
C GLU A 37 -6.75 6.74 9.51
N GLU A 38 -7.63 6.11 8.73
CA GLU A 38 -7.27 4.95 7.92
C GLU A 38 -7.84 5.14 6.52
N LYS A 39 -7.08 4.77 5.51
CA LYS A 39 -7.53 4.79 4.13
C LYS A 39 -7.15 3.49 3.46
N ASP A 40 -8.15 2.78 3.00
CA ASP A 40 -7.97 1.47 2.37
C ASP A 40 -7.94 1.62 0.86
N TYR A 41 -6.75 1.87 0.33
CA TYR A 41 -6.56 1.94 -1.11
C TYR A 41 -6.29 0.57 -1.72
N ILE A 42 -6.38 -0.50 -0.91
CA ILE A 42 -6.27 -1.85 -1.45
C ILE A 42 -7.62 -2.29 -2.00
N ASN A 43 -8.66 -2.16 -1.19
CA ASN A 43 -10.01 -2.48 -1.65
C ASN A 43 -10.61 -1.37 -2.49
N ASN A 44 -10.09 -0.16 -2.35
CA ASN A 44 -10.57 1.02 -3.07
C ASN A 44 -9.38 1.72 -3.71
N ALA A 45 -8.84 1.11 -4.77
CA ALA A 45 -7.67 1.65 -5.45
C ALA A 45 -7.93 3.06 -5.95
N LYS A 46 -6.87 3.87 -5.98
CA LYS A 46 -7.00 5.20 -6.56
C LYS A 46 -7.22 5.08 -8.07
N PRO A 47 -7.79 6.12 -8.69
CA PRO A 47 -8.08 6.06 -10.13
C PRO A 47 -6.87 5.70 -11.00
N ASN A 48 -5.66 6.05 -10.55
CA ASN A 48 -4.45 5.76 -11.32
C ASN A 48 -3.94 4.33 -11.11
N GLY A 49 -4.56 3.58 -10.19
CA GLY A 49 -4.15 2.21 -9.89
C GLY A 49 -3.38 2.04 -8.60
N TYR A 50 -3.02 3.14 -7.94
CA TYR A 50 -2.26 3.07 -6.69
C TYR A 50 -3.01 2.27 -5.64
N ARG A 51 -2.31 1.33 -5.00
CA ARG A 51 -2.86 0.52 -3.91
C ARG A 51 -1.91 0.52 -2.72
N SER A 52 -2.48 0.69 -1.54
CA SER A 52 -1.75 0.66 -0.27
C SER A 52 -2.77 0.84 0.83
N TYR A 53 -2.44 0.40 2.03
CA TYR A 53 -3.28 0.70 3.20
C TYR A 53 -2.57 1.77 4.02
N HIS A 54 -3.24 2.87 4.27
CA HIS A 54 -2.65 4.01 4.96
C HIS A 54 -3.26 4.17 6.34
N MET A 55 -2.41 4.40 7.33
CA MET A 55 -2.84 4.69 8.70
C MET A 55 -2.10 5.92 9.20
N ILE A 56 -2.82 6.77 9.89
CA ILE A 56 -2.20 7.87 10.61
C ILE A 56 -2.47 7.63 12.08
N LEU A 57 -1.40 7.57 12.86
CA LEU A 57 -1.45 7.27 14.28
C LEU A 57 -0.92 8.44 15.08
N ARG A 58 -1.40 8.57 16.30
CA ARG A 58 -0.79 9.48 17.27
C ARG A 58 0.00 8.64 18.26
N VAL A 59 1.27 8.99 18.42
CA VAL A 59 2.19 8.24 19.25
C VAL A 59 2.57 9.12 20.44
N GLY A 60 2.36 8.60 21.65
CA GLY A 60 2.70 9.32 22.85
C GLY A 60 1.89 10.59 23.03
N GLY A 61 0.74 10.69 22.39
CA GLY A 61 -0.13 11.84 22.50
C GLY A 61 0.39 13.09 21.80
N LYS A 62 1.52 13.01 21.16
CA LYS A 62 2.21 14.17 20.65
C LYS A 62 2.63 14.09 19.20
N TYR A 63 3.13 12.94 18.78
CA TYR A 63 3.72 12.78 17.47
C TYR A 63 2.80 11.97 16.59
N HIS A 64 2.84 12.26 15.30
CA HIS A 64 2.08 11.50 14.30
C HIS A 64 3.01 10.55 13.58
N ALA A 65 2.51 9.37 13.29
CA ALA A 65 3.20 8.42 12.43
C ALA A 65 2.28 8.06 11.29
N GLU A 66 2.81 8.09 10.08
CA GLU A 66 2.09 7.67 8.90
C GLU A 66 2.62 6.31 8.49
N ILE A 67 1.75 5.33 8.44
CA ILE A 67 2.13 3.98 8.11
C ILE A 67 1.50 3.59 6.79
N GLN A 68 2.31 3.07 5.88
CA GLN A 68 1.84 2.53 4.62
C GLN A 68 2.11 1.03 4.64
N LEU A 69 1.05 0.25 4.48
CA LEU A 69 1.13 -1.20 4.46
C LEU A 69 0.85 -1.65 3.02
N ARG A 70 1.76 -2.44 2.44
CA ARG A 70 1.67 -2.83 1.04
C ARG A 70 2.19 -4.24 0.85
N THR A 71 1.79 -4.84 -0.26
CA THR A 71 2.48 -6.04 -0.73
C THR A 71 3.71 -5.62 -1.53
N ILE A 72 4.56 -6.61 -1.84
CA ILE A 72 5.73 -6.37 -2.68
C ILE A 72 5.32 -5.81 -4.04
N SER A 73 4.25 -6.36 -4.63
CA SER A 73 3.76 -5.90 -5.92
C SER A 73 3.30 -4.45 -5.87
N MET A 74 2.57 -4.08 -4.83
CA MET A 74 2.10 -2.70 -4.66
C MET A 74 3.27 -1.74 -4.52
N ASP A 75 4.28 -2.15 -3.77
CA ASP A 75 5.46 -1.31 -3.55
C ASP A 75 6.25 -1.17 -4.84
N THR A 76 6.39 -2.24 -5.60
CA THR A 76 7.09 -2.23 -6.88
C THR A 76 6.39 -1.28 -7.86
N TRP A 77 5.08 -1.41 -7.98
CA TRP A 77 4.32 -0.54 -8.91
C TRP A 77 4.48 0.93 -8.52
N ALA A 78 4.35 1.22 -7.21
CA ALA A 78 4.44 2.61 -6.74
C ALA A 78 5.81 3.20 -7.01
N ALA A 79 6.86 2.41 -6.79
CA ALA A 79 8.22 2.87 -7.03
C ALA A 79 8.47 3.15 -8.51
N LEU A 80 8.01 2.25 -9.38
CA LEU A 80 8.22 2.42 -10.80
C LEU A 80 7.38 3.57 -11.37
N GLU A 81 6.15 3.69 -10.92
CA GLU A 81 5.29 4.78 -11.35
C GLU A 81 5.90 6.12 -10.97
N HIS A 82 6.40 6.21 -9.75
CA HIS A 82 7.06 7.44 -9.29
C HIS A 82 8.29 7.76 -10.14
N HIS A 83 9.09 6.74 -10.44
CA HIS A 83 10.29 6.91 -11.25
C HIS A 83 9.96 7.41 -12.65
N LEU A 84 8.96 6.81 -13.27
CA LEU A 84 8.56 7.19 -14.62
C LEU A 84 7.94 8.58 -14.68
N LYS A 85 7.17 8.92 -13.66
CA LYS A 85 6.53 10.22 -13.58
C LYS A 85 7.55 11.34 -13.55
N TYR A 86 8.67 11.11 -12.90
CA TYR A 86 9.72 12.10 -12.81
C TYR A 86 10.45 12.34 -14.12
N LYS A 87 10.43 11.36 -15.01
CA LYS A 87 11.23 11.47 -16.21
C LYS A 87 10.67 12.38 -17.25
N LYS A 88 9.55 12.81 -17.14
CA LYS A 88 9.17 13.47 -18.11
C LYS A 88 8.24 14.15 -18.63
N LYS A 89 8.40 14.69 -19.45
CA LYS A 89 7.41 15.29 -20.20
C LYS A 89 6.79 14.28 -21.12
N ILE A 90 5.61 13.89 -20.80
CA ILE A 90 4.95 12.83 -21.50
C ILE A 90 4.18 13.37 -22.70
N GLY A 91 3.60 14.57 -22.58
CA GLY A 91 2.93 15.23 -23.68
C GLY A 91 1.72 14.49 -24.17
N ALA A 92 1.63 14.30 -25.49
CA ALA A 92 0.45 13.75 -26.13
C ALA A 92 0.17 12.31 -25.76
N ARG A 93 1.16 11.60 -25.24
CA ARG A 93 0.99 10.20 -24.87
C ARG A 93 0.62 10.02 -23.40
N GLN A 94 0.46 11.11 -22.68
CA GLN A 94 0.23 11.05 -21.25
C GLN A 94 -0.95 10.14 -20.89
N LYS A 95 -2.07 10.33 -21.58
CA LYS A 95 -3.25 9.54 -21.26
C LYS A 95 -3.03 8.06 -21.50
N LEU A 96 -2.39 7.72 -22.59
CA LEU A 96 -2.10 6.31 -22.89
C LEU A 96 -1.19 5.71 -21.83
N ILE A 97 -0.17 6.45 -21.43
CA ILE A 97 0.77 5.96 -20.42
C ILE A 97 0.07 5.75 -19.09
N GLU A 98 -0.79 6.68 -18.69
CA GLU A 98 -1.54 6.55 -17.45
C GLU A 98 -2.47 5.33 -17.48
N GLU A 99 -3.12 5.09 -18.62
CA GLU A 99 -3.99 3.93 -18.77
C GLU A 99 -3.20 2.63 -18.68
N GLU A 100 -2.00 2.60 -19.26
CA GLU A 100 -1.16 1.41 -19.20
C GLU A 100 -0.62 1.18 -17.81
N LEU A 101 -0.28 2.23 -17.08
CA LEU A 101 0.16 2.10 -15.70
C LEU A 101 -0.95 1.53 -14.84
N LYS A 102 -2.19 1.98 -15.06
CA LYS A 102 -3.32 1.44 -14.33
C LYS A 102 -3.55 -0.02 -14.68
N ARG A 103 -3.42 -0.38 -15.94
CA ARG A 103 -3.58 -1.77 -16.35
C ARG A 103 -2.54 -2.66 -15.67
N CYS A 104 -1.30 -2.19 -15.59
CA CYS A 104 -0.26 -2.94 -14.88
C CYS A 104 -0.59 -3.11 -13.41
N ALA A 105 -1.11 -2.05 -12.77
CA ALA A 105 -1.50 -2.13 -11.37
C ALA A 105 -2.59 -3.18 -11.16
N ASP A 106 -3.57 -3.22 -12.07
CA ASP A 106 -4.65 -4.19 -11.96
C ASP A 106 -4.14 -5.61 -12.16
N GLU A 107 -3.20 -5.81 -13.08
CA GLU A 107 -2.60 -7.13 -13.31
C GLU A 107 -1.81 -7.59 -12.09
N LEU A 108 -1.05 -6.69 -11.49
CA LEU A 108 -0.30 -7.02 -10.29
C LEU A 108 -1.22 -7.37 -9.13
N ALA A 109 -2.34 -6.66 -9.00
CA ALA A 109 -3.32 -6.97 -7.96
C ALA A 109 -3.89 -8.37 -8.15
N SER A 110 -4.19 -8.73 -9.39
CA SER A 110 -4.67 -10.07 -9.70
C SER A 110 -3.62 -11.12 -9.35
N THR A 111 -2.36 -10.84 -9.67
CA THR A 111 -1.26 -11.75 -9.36
C THR A 111 -1.09 -11.91 -7.85
N ASP A 112 -1.24 -10.82 -7.09
CA ASP A 112 -1.16 -10.91 -5.64
C ASP A 112 -2.18 -11.89 -5.08
N LEU A 113 -3.41 -11.86 -5.59
CA LEU A 113 -4.43 -12.80 -5.13
C LEU A 113 -4.09 -14.24 -5.52
N SER A 114 -3.56 -14.43 -6.72
CA SER A 114 -3.13 -15.76 -7.16
C SER A 114 -2.01 -16.30 -6.29
N MET A 115 -1.03 -15.46 -5.94
CA MET A 115 0.07 -15.88 -5.08
C MET A 115 -0.42 -16.25 -3.70
N GLN A 116 -1.39 -15.51 -3.18
CA GLN A 116 -1.99 -15.82 -1.89
C GLN A 116 -2.71 -17.17 -1.94
N THR A 117 -3.41 -17.44 -3.02
CA THR A 117 -4.08 -18.73 -3.22
C THR A 117 -3.06 -19.86 -3.26
N ILE A 118 -1.95 -19.66 -3.96
CA ILE A 118 -0.89 -20.66 -4.03
C ILE A 118 -0.34 -20.94 -2.64
N ARG A 119 -0.10 -19.89 -1.86
CA ARG A 119 0.36 -20.07 -0.48
C ARG A 119 -0.62 -20.92 0.31
N ASP A 120 -1.90 -20.63 0.20
CA ASP A 120 -2.92 -21.35 0.94
C ASP A 120 -2.94 -22.83 0.52
N MET A 121 -2.78 -23.10 -0.77
CA MET A 121 -2.73 -24.49 -1.26
C MET A 121 -1.53 -25.23 -0.68
N ILE A 122 -0.38 -24.55 -0.62
CA ILE A 122 0.81 -25.17 -0.05
C ILE A 122 0.59 -25.51 1.43
N LEU A 123 0.01 -24.56 2.17
CA LEU A 123 -0.23 -24.78 3.60
C LEU A 123 -1.23 -25.89 3.84
N GLU A 124 -2.27 -25.99 3.00
CA GLU A 124 -3.24 -27.08 3.11
C GLU A 124 -2.59 -28.42 2.80
N GLY A 125 -1.69 -28.44 1.82
CA GLY A 125 -1.02 -29.66 1.43
C GLY A 125 -0.09 -30.19 2.50
N ASP A 126 0.33 -29.35 3.45
CA ASP A 126 1.20 -29.78 4.53
C ASP A 126 0.47 -30.52 5.64
N ASN A 127 -0.86 -30.56 5.56
CA ASN A 127 -1.67 -31.29 6.53
C ASN A 127 -2.03 -32.69 6.02
#